data_77f966a9c20a2c351e973753247217ff
#
_entry.id   77f966a9c20a2c351e973753247217ff
#
_cell.length_a   1.000
_cell.length_b   1.000
_cell.length_c   1.000
_cell.angle_alpha   90.00
_cell.angle_beta   90.00
_cell.angle_gamma   90.00
#
_symmetry.space_group_name_H-M   'P 1'
#
loop_
_entity.id
_entity.type
_entity.pdbx_description
1 polymer ?
#
loop_
_entity_poly.entity_id
_entity_poly.type
_entity_poly.pdbx_seq_one_letter_code
_entity_poly.pdbx_strand_id
1 'polypeptide(L)'
;MVADDRRIRIITGHYGSGKTEFAVNYVKKLRESVDGRVAIADLDIVNVYFRSREKKEELEEKGIQVIASNLDTAVADVPAVSGAMTMPVINKEYQYVVDLGGNDVGTLVLGRIKPLLDHAEADFFMVVNAYRPNTSTPEGIIEQMENLEYAAGLKVTGFINNTNLVRETTAACSLHGDEVLKEV
;
A
#
# COMPACT_ATOMS: atom_id res chain seq x y z
N MET A 1 12.50 -0.59 -12.79
CA MET A 1 11.55 0.32 -12.10
C MET A 1 10.51 -0.52 -11.41
N VAL A 2 9.23 -0.59 -11.79
CA VAL A 2 8.22 -1.37 -11.04
C VAL A 2 8.56 -2.86 -10.93
N ALA A 3 9.22 -3.44 -11.92
CA ALA A 3 9.66 -4.84 -11.92
C ALA A 3 10.95 -5.10 -11.10
N ASP A 4 11.68 -4.04 -10.75
CA ASP A 4 12.92 -4.14 -9.99
C ASP A 4 12.69 -4.08 -8.46
N ASP A 5 11.48 -3.67 -8.03
CA ASP A 5 11.09 -3.71 -6.63
C ASP A 5 10.93 -5.15 -6.16
N ARG A 6 11.05 -5.36 -4.86
CA ARG A 6 10.90 -6.70 -4.28
C ARG A 6 9.52 -7.27 -4.57
N ARG A 7 9.41 -8.60 -4.57
CA ARG A 7 8.21 -9.35 -4.95
C ARG A 7 6.94 -8.98 -4.19
N ILE A 8 7.06 -8.60 -2.92
CA ILE A 8 5.96 -8.17 -2.06
C ILE A 8 6.12 -6.66 -1.81
N ARG A 9 5.11 -5.88 -2.13
CA ARG A 9 5.08 -4.42 -1.93
C ARG A 9 3.92 -4.08 -1.02
N ILE A 10 4.25 -3.64 0.19
CA ILE A 10 3.27 -3.15 1.15
C ILE A 10 3.26 -1.64 1.03
N ILE A 11 2.13 -1.10 0.62
CA ILE A 11 1.93 0.33 0.36
C ILE A 11 1.08 0.89 1.48
N THR A 12 1.63 1.84 2.22
CA THR A 12 0.96 2.52 3.32
C THR A 12 1.10 4.04 3.20
N GLY A 13 0.54 4.79 4.12
CA GLY A 13 0.66 6.24 4.17
C GLY A 13 -0.48 6.86 4.96
N HIS A 14 -0.31 8.13 5.34
CA HIS A 14 -1.32 8.88 6.07
C HIS A 14 -2.64 8.97 5.27
N TYR A 15 -3.75 9.16 5.99
CA TYR A 15 -5.05 9.38 5.37
C TYR A 15 -5.00 10.54 4.35
N GLY A 16 -5.55 10.30 3.17
CA GLY A 16 -5.55 11.28 2.08
C GLY A 16 -4.22 11.44 1.33
N SER A 17 -3.21 10.60 1.58
CA SER A 17 -1.96 10.58 0.80
C SER A 17 -2.15 10.04 -0.63
N GLY A 18 -3.27 9.35 -0.92
CA GLY A 18 -3.55 8.72 -2.20
C GLY A 18 -2.96 7.32 -2.35
N LYS A 19 -2.65 6.63 -1.24
CA LYS A 19 -2.06 5.28 -1.23
C LYS A 19 -2.83 4.27 -2.09
N THR A 20 -4.16 4.21 -1.96
CA THR A 20 -5.02 3.27 -2.72
C THR A 20 -4.98 3.56 -4.22
N GLU A 21 -5.09 4.85 -4.62
CA GLU A 21 -4.97 5.23 -6.04
C GLU A 21 -3.60 4.86 -6.59
N PHE A 22 -2.55 5.10 -5.80
CA PHE A 22 -1.20 4.67 -6.16
C PHE A 22 -1.12 3.15 -6.28
N ALA A 23 -1.59 2.38 -5.29
CA ALA A 23 -1.52 0.92 -5.28
C ALA A 23 -2.24 0.29 -6.50
N VAL A 24 -3.43 0.82 -6.84
CA VAL A 24 -4.20 0.36 -8.00
C VAL A 24 -3.47 0.65 -9.33
N ASN A 25 -2.91 1.85 -9.48
CA ASN A 25 -2.16 2.18 -10.69
C ASN A 25 -0.82 1.43 -10.76
N TYR A 26 -0.17 1.24 -9.62
CA TYR A 26 1.06 0.47 -9.51
C TYR A 26 0.85 -0.99 -9.92
N VAL A 27 -0.19 -1.67 -9.40
CA VAL A 27 -0.44 -3.07 -9.73
C VAL A 27 -0.81 -3.27 -11.21
N LYS A 28 -1.51 -2.32 -11.83
CA LYS A 28 -1.78 -2.33 -13.27
C LYS A 28 -0.47 -2.28 -14.07
N LYS A 29 0.42 -1.34 -13.70
CA LYS A 29 1.72 -1.19 -14.34
C LYS A 29 2.61 -2.42 -14.12
N LEU A 30 2.57 -2.99 -12.92
CA LEU A 30 3.28 -4.23 -12.60
C LEU A 30 2.79 -5.38 -13.49
N ARG A 31 1.46 -5.53 -13.68
CA ARG A 31 0.88 -6.57 -14.55
C ARG A 31 1.40 -6.48 -16.00
N GLU A 32 1.59 -5.25 -16.50
CA GLU A 32 2.14 -5.03 -17.84
C GLU A 32 3.63 -5.38 -17.95
N SER A 33 4.35 -5.42 -16.82
CA SER A 33 5.80 -5.54 -16.77
C SER A 33 6.30 -6.95 -16.43
N VAL A 34 5.40 -7.86 -16.01
CA VAL A 34 5.78 -9.20 -15.54
C VAL A 34 4.87 -10.27 -16.14
N ASP A 35 5.42 -11.46 -16.40
CA ASP A 35 4.67 -12.61 -16.94
C ASP A 35 4.03 -13.48 -15.83
N GLY A 36 4.48 -13.32 -14.58
CA GLY A 36 4.01 -14.09 -13.42
C GLY A 36 2.59 -13.75 -12.98
N ARG A 37 2.14 -14.40 -11.91
CA ARG A 37 0.85 -14.09 -11.26
C ARG A 37 0.96 -12.78 -10.50
N VAL A 38 -0.06 -11.94 -10.60
CA VAL A 38 -0.14 -10.66 -9.89
C VAL A 38 -1.37 -10.63 -9.01
N ALA A 39 -1.20 -10.23 -7.76
CA ALA A 39 -2.30 -10.07 -6.81
C ALA A 39 -2.22 -8.73 -6.10
N ILE A 40 -3.38 -8.18 -5.75
CA ILE A 40 -3.52 -7.02 -4.87
C ILE A 40 -4.46 -7.37 -3.72
N ALA A 41 -4.06 -7.03 -2.49
CA ALA A 41 -4.94 -7.09 -1.32
C ALA A 41 -5.31 -5.68 -0.86
N ASP A 42 -6.62 -5.49 -0.59
CA ASP A 42 -7.17 -4.29 0.03
C ASP A 42 -7.35 -4.53 1.54
N LEU A 43 -6.49 -3.92 2.34
CA LEU A 43 -6.51 -3.98 3.80
C LEU A 43 -6.84 -2.62 4.44
N ASP A 44 -7.27 -1.64 3.64
CA ASP A 44 -7.77 -0.36 4.15
C ASP A 44 -9.27 -0.45 4.49
N ILE A 45 -9.56 -0.60 5.77
CA ILE A 45 -10.91 -0.80 6.28
C ILE A 45 -11.66 0.53 6.46
N VAL A 46 -10.94 1.64 6.57
CA VAL A 46 -11.52 2.96 6.91
C VAL A 46 -11.90 3.77 5.68
N ASN A 47 -11.27 3.52 4.54
CA ASN A 47 -11.56 4.28 3.34
C ASN A 47 -12.82 3.78 2.62
N VAL A 48 -13.97 4.34 3.01
CA VAL A 48 -15.29 3.97 2.45
C VAL A 48 -15.47 4.48 1.01
N TYR A 49 -14.70 5.48 0.58
CA TYR A 49 -14.95 6.20 -0.67
C TYR A 49 -14.10 5.75 -1.86
N PHE A 50 -12.94 5.15 -1.64
CA PHE A 50 -12.09 4.66 -2.72
C PHE A 50 -11.41 3.36 -2.30
N ARG A 51 -11.85 2.25 -2.88
CA ARG A 51 -11.35 0.91 -2.56
C ARG A 51 -10.95 0.19 -3.83
N SER A 52 -9.92 -0.62 -3.77
CA SER A 52 -9.57 -1.54 -4.85
C SER A 52 -10.73 -2.49 -5.21
N ARG A 53 -11.66 -2.74 -4.28
CA ARG A 53 -12.90 -3.50 -4.51
C ARG A 53 -13.80 -2.90 -5.59
N GLU A 54 -13.90 -1.58 -5.66
CA GLU A 54 -14.72 -0.89 -6.67
C GLU A 54 -14.16 -1.08 -8.07
N LYS A 55 -12.88 -1.40 -8.14
CA LYS A 55 -12.16 -1.68 -9.38
C LYS A 55 -11.89 -3.16 -9.61
N LYS A 56 -12.52 -4.01 -8.80
CA LYS A 56 -12.26 -5.44 -8.81
C LYS A 56 -12.43 -6.06 -10.21
N GLU A 57 -13.58 -5.81 -10.84
CA GLU A 57 -13.89 -6.35 -12.17
C GLU A 57 -12.85 -5.89 -13.21
N GLU A 58 -12.52 -4.59 -13.22
CA GLU A 58 -11.51 -4.03 -14.13
C GLU A 58 -10.12 -4.67 -13.92
N LEU A 59 -9.74 -4.94 -12.68
CA LEU A 59 -8.45 -5.54 -12.35
C LEU A 59 -8.43 -7.04 -12.70
N GLU A 60 -9.52 -7.76 -12.42
CA GLU A 60 -9.64 -9.18 -12.74
C GLU A 60 -9.65 -9.43 -14.26
N GLU A 61 -10.27 -8.56 -15.05
CA GLU A 61 -10.22 -8.61 -16.52
C GLU A 61 -8.78 -8.44 -17.05
N LYS A 62 -7.93 -7.74 -16.32
CA LYS A 62 -6.49 -7.59 -16.63
C LYS A 62 -5.63 -8.75 -16.14
N GLY A 63 -6.22 -9.77 -15.53
CA GLY A 63 -5.49 -10.92 -14.97
C GLY A 63 -4.80 -10.61 -13.63
N ILE A 64 -5.30 -9.64 -12.86
CA ILE A 64 -4.85 -9.30 -11.52
C ILE A 64 -5.83 -9.93 -10.52
N GLN A 65 -5.34 -10.80 -9.63
CA GLN A 65 -6.16 -11.37 -8.57
C GLN A 65 -6.42 -10.32 -7.48
N VAL A 66 -7.71 -10.00 -7.24
CA VAL A 66 -8.10 -9.07 -6.19
C VAL A 66 -8.52 -9.83 -4.93
N ILE A 67 -7.86 -9.52 -3.82
CA ILE A 67 -8.10 -10.12 -2.51
C ILE A 67 -8.67 -9.02 -1.61
N ALA A 68 -9.98 -9.03 -1.39
CA ALA A 68 -10.64 -8.12 -0.48
C ALA A 68 -10.82 -8.77 0.90
N SER A 69 -10.64 -8.00 1.97
CA SER A 69 -11.03 -8.44 3.30
C SER A 69 -12.56 -8.42 3.41
N ASN A 70 -13.19 -9.59 3.54
CA ASN A 70 -14.63 -9.70 3.84
C ASN A 70 -14.86 -9.34 5.31
N LEU A 71 -14.82 -8.05 5.65
CA LEU A 71 -15.07 -7.56 7.00
C LEU A 71 -16.56 -7.40 7.31
N ASP A 72 -17.45 -7.60 6.34
CA ASP A 72 -18.90 -7.57 6.55
C ASP A 72 -19.39 -8.75 7.44
N THR A 73 -18.55 -9.73 7.74
CA THR A 73 -18.80 -10.82 8.68
C THR A 73 -18.16 -10.64 10.06
N ALA A 74 -17.60 -9.47 10.35
CA ALA A 74 -16.84 -9.18 11.56
C ALA A 74 -17.73 -8.88 12.78
N VAL A 75 -18.85 -9.59 12.99
CA VAL A 75 -19.67 -9.47 14.21
C VAL A 75 -19.34 -10.55 15.26
N ALA A 76 -18.58 -11.55 14.91
CA ALA A 76 -18.13 -12.55 15.89
C ALA A 76 -16.87 -13.22 15.38
N ASP A 77 -15.83 -13.17 16.17
CA ASP A 77 -14.54 -13.82 15.96
C ASP A 77 -13.58 -13.15 14.98
N VAL A 78 -12.41 -12.88 15.52
CA VAL A 78 -11.20 -12.37 14.85
C VAL A 78 -11.14 -12.78 13.38
N PRO A 79 -11.13 -11.83 12.43
CA PRO A 79 -11.21 -12.16 11.01
C PRO A 79 -10.11 -13.17 10.67
N ALA A 80 -10.51 -14.36 10.27
CA ALA A 80 -9.59 -15.34 9.74
C ALA A 80 -8.93 -14.67 8.54
N VAL A 81 -7.63 -14.41 8.60
CA VAL A 81 -6.87 -14.04 7.41
C VAL A 81 -7.09 -15.18 6.45
N SER A 82 -7.88 -14.93 5.41
CA SER A 82 -8.23 -15.98 4.48
C SER A 82 -6.94 -16.55 3.89
N GLY A 83 -6.91 -17.84 3.61
CA GLY A 83 -5.78 -18.44 2.89
C GLY A 83 -5.45 -17.68 1.59
N ALA A 84 -6.42 -16.94 1.05
CA ALA A 84 -6.23 -16.06 -0.10
C ALA A 84 -5.23 -14.92 0.16
N MET A 85 -5.16 -14.38 1.39
CA MET A 85 -4.20 -13.30 1.73
C MET A 85 -2.78 -13.83 1.97
N THR A 86 -2.66 -15.05 2.52
CA THR A 86 -1.35 -15.64 2.84
C THR A 86 -0.73 -16.37 1.66
N MET A 87 -1.55 -16.87 0.75
CA MET A 87 -1.10 -17.66 -0.38
C MET A 87 -0.11 -16.90 -1.29
N PRO A 88 -0.32 -15.61 -1.67
CA PRO A 88 0.65 -14.87 -2.48
C PRO A 88 1.95 -14.56 -1.72
N VAL A 89 1.95 -14.59 -0.39
CA VAL A 89 3.17 -14.45 0.42
C VAL A 89 4.01 -15.71 0.31
N ILE A 90 3.37 -16.89 0.46
CA ILE A 90 4.04 -18.19 0.50
C ILE A 90 4.45 -18.63 -0.91
N ASN A 91 3.58 -18.47 -1.90
CA ASN A 91 3.85 -18.88 -3.28
C ASN A 91 4.68 -17.81 -4.02
N LYS A 92 5.94 -18.12 -4.26
CA LYS A 92 6.92 -17.23 -4.90
C LYS A 92 6.65 -16.90 -6.37
N GLU A 93 5.68 -17.56 -7.01
CA GLU A 93 5.23 -17.19 -8.36
C GLU A 93 4.42 -15.89 -8.40
N TYR A 94 3.95 -15.41 -7.24
CA TYR A 94 3.17 -14.19 -7.17
C TYR A 94 4.05 -12.95 -7.01
N GLN A 95 3.71 -11.93 -7.76
CA GLN A 95 4.00 -10.54 -7.46
C GLN A 95 2.83 -9.99 -6.65
N TYR A 96 3.08 -9.47 -5.47
CA TYR A 96 2.04 -9.13 -4.51
C TYR A 96 2.09 -7.68 -4.08
N VAL A 97 0.96 -6.99 -4.20
CA VAL A 97 0.76 -5.62 -3.73
C VAL A 97 -0.26 -5.65 -2.59
N VAL A 98 0.06 -4.99 -1.49
CA VAL A 98 -0.83 -4.86 -0.33
C VAL A 98 -1.11 -3.38 -0.12
N ASP A 99 -2.37 -2.97 -0.30
CA ASP A 99 -2.84 -1.63 0.08
C ASP A 99 -3.21 -1.66 1.56
N LEU A 100 -2.34 -1.09 2.38
CA LEU A 100 -2.45 -1.12 3.85
C LEU A 100 -2.99 0.21 4.35
N GLY A 101 -4.12 0.18 5.08
CA GLY A 101 -4.61 1.34 5.81
C GLY A 101 -3.60 1.82 6.87
N GLY A 102 -3.45 3.13 7.00
CA GLY A 102 -2.59 3.75 8.00
C GLY A 102 -3.19 3.74 9.43
N ASN A 103 -4.01 2.75 9.76
CA ASN A 103 -4.71 2.62 11.04
C ASN A 103 -4.48 1.27 11.71
N ASP A 104 -4.91 1.17 12.98
CA ASP A 104 -4.70 0.00 13.84
C ASP A 104 -5.24 -1.32 13.27
N VAL A 105 -6.30 -1.28 12.46
CA VAL A 105 -6.93 -2.51 11.93
C VAL A 105 -6.13 -3.09 10.77
N GLY A 106 -5.60 -2.24 9.87
CA GLY A 106 -4.68 -2.68 8.81
C GLY A 106 -3.44 -3.34 9.39
N THR A 107 -2.91 -2.79 10.48
CA THR A 107 -1.73 -3.34 11.18
C THR A 107 -2.01 -4.69 11.84
N LEU A 108 -3.23 -4.95 12.34
CA LEU A 108 -3.62 -6.26 12.87
C LEU A 108 -3.58 -7.36 11.80
N VAL A 109 -4.07 -7.05 10.60
CA VAL A 109 -4.03 -7.99 9.47
C VAL A 109 -2.59 -8.22 9.02
N LEU A 110 -1.79 -7.16 8.94
CA LEU A 110 -0.36 -7.26 8.63
C LEU A 110 0.39 -8.12 9.66
N GLY A 111 0.05 -8.01 10.94
CA GLY A 111 0.64 -8.82 12.01
C GLY A 111 0.49 -10.33 11.80
N ARG A 112 -0.49 -10.77 11.02
CA ARG A 112 -0.69 -12.19 10.69
C ARG A 112 0.11 -12.67 9.48
N ILE A 113 0.33 -11.80 8.50
CA ILE A 113 1.16 -12.15 7.34
C ILE A 113 2.64 -11.89 7.60
N LYS A 114 2.98 -10.99 8.52
CA LYS A 114 4.36 -10.64 8.88
C LYS A 114 5.24 -11.85 9.24
N PRO A 115 4.80 -12.85 10.04
CA PRO A 115 5.62 -14.03 10.32
C PRO A 115 5.96 -14.87 9.08
N LEU A 116 5.21 -14.69 7.98
CA LEU A 116 5.40 -15.38 6.71
C LEU A 116 6.24 -14.56 5.72
N LEU A 117 6.47 -13.26 6.04
CA LEU A 117 7.25 -12.38 5.19
C LEU A 117 8.74 -12.69 5.33
N ASP A 118 9.37 -13.00 4.22
CA ASP A 118 10.81 -12.84 4.10
C ASP A 118 11.11 -11.36 3.86
N HIS A 119 11.77 -10.71 4.82
CA HIS A 119 12.11 -9.29 4.73
C HIS A 119 13.01 -8.97 3.52
N ALA A 120 13.76 -9.94 3.01
CA ALA A 120 14.53 -9.79 1.78
C ALA A 120 13.66 -9.73 0.52
N GLU A 121 12.42 -10.20 0.59
CA GLU A 121 11.46 -10.24 -0.53
C GLU A 121 10.36 -9.18 -0.42
N ALA A 122 10.37 -8.34 0.63
CA ALA A 122 9.30 -7.36 0.89
C ALA A 122 9.82 -5.93 0.95
N ASP A 123 9.15 -5.03 0.23
CA ASP A 123 9.27 -3.58 0.38
C ASP A 123 8.09 -3.05 1.19
N PHE A 124 8.38 -2.06 2.03
CA PHE A 124 7.39 -1.31 2.78
C PHE A 124 7.48 0.16 2.39
N PHE A 125 6.58 0.58 1.50
CA PHE A 125 6.56 1.91 0.92
C PHE A 125 5.59 2.83 1.64
N MET A 126 6.05 4.04 1.98
CA MET A 126 5.20 5.10 2.52
C MET A 126 4.87 6.13 1.44
N VAL A 127 3.58 6.26 1.13
CA VAL A 127 3.08 7.28 0.20
C VAL A 127 2.92 8.61 0.94
N VAL A 128 3.57 9.65 0.43
CA VAL A 128 3.60 10.99 0.99
C VAL A 128 2.95 11.99 0.04
N ASN A 129 2.10 12.85 0.58
CA ASN A 129 1.64 14.07 -0.08
C ASN A 129 2.02 15.27 0.80
N ALA A 130 3.02 16.05 0.37
CA ALA A 130 3.57 17.19 1.11
C ALA A 130 2.59 18.37 1.25
N TYR A 131 1.42 18.32 0.63
CA TYR A 131 0.33 19.28 0.88
C TYR A 131 -0.66 18.82 1.95
N ARG A 132 -0.42 17.70 2.63
CA ARG A 132 -1.23 17.28 3.78
C ARG A 132 -0.60 17.80 5.08
N PRO A 133 -1.39 18.32 6.02
CA PRO A 133 -0.85 18.98 7.24
C PRO A 133 0.18 18.13 7.99
N ASN A 134 -0.05 16.82 8.10
CA ASN A 134 0.81 15.91 8.87
C ASN A 134 2.06 15.46 8.11
N THR A 135 2.19 15.78 6.82
CA THR A 135 3.31 15.38 5.97
C THR A 135 3.82 16.54 5.12
N SER A 136 3.59 17.79 5.57
CA SER A 136 4.02 19.00 4.87
C SER A 136 5.45 19.43 5.22
N THR A 137 6.06 18.81 6.22
CA THR A 137 7.45 19.08 6.64
C THR A 137 8.20 17.76 6.81
N PRO A 138 9.55 17.78 6.72
CA PRO A 138 10.38 16.59 6.97
C PRO A 138 10.12 15.98 8.34
N GLU A 139 10.00 16.78 9.40
CA GLU A 139 9.74 16.32 10.76
C GLU A 139 8.39 15.59 10.87
N GLY A 140 7.35 16.15 10.23
CA GLY A 140 6.03 15.52 10.19
C GLY A 140 6.04 14.19 9.43
N ILE A 141 6.82 14.08 8.36
CA ILE A 141 7.00 12.82 7.61
C ILE A 141 7.71 11.79 8.48
N ILE A 142 8.77 12.18 9.20
CA ILE A 142 9.51 11.31 10.11
C ILE A 142 8.59 10.81 11.23
N GLU A 143 7.82 11.69 11.86
CA GLU A 143 6.87 11.30 12.91
C GLU A 143 5.84 10.29 12.39
N GLN A 144 5.27 10.53 11.21
CA GLN A 144 4.32 9.60 10.59
C GLN A 144 4.97 8.27 10.20
N MET A 145 6.20 8.30 9.70
CA MET A 145 6.98 7.10 9.40
C MET A 145 7.21 6.26 10.65
N GLU A 146 7.68 6.88 11.74
CA GLU A 146 7.93 6.18 13.01
C GLU A 146 6.66 5.54 13.58
N ASN A 147 5.53 6.24 13.53
CA ASN A 147 4.23 5.72 13.94
C ASN A 147 3.80 4.50 13.09
N LEU A 148 3.95 4.58 11.76
CA LEU A 148 3.63 3.48 10.85
C LEU A 148 4.56 2.27 11.08
N GLU A 149 5.86 2.51 11.26
CA GLU A 149 6.85 1.47 11.56
C GLU A 149 6.56 0.78 12.88
N TYR A 150 6.24 1.54 13.92
CA TYR A 150 5.88 1.00 15.22
C TYR A 150 4.62 0.12 15.14
N ALA A 151 3.57 0.62 14.48
CA ALA A 151 2.32 -0.11 14.33
C ALA A 151 2.48 -1.37 13.46
N ALA A 152 3.17 -1.28 12.32
CA ALA A 152 3.40 -2.40 11.41
C ALA A 152 4.48 -3.37 11.93
N GLY A 153 5.41 -2.89 12.75
CA GLY A 153 6.62 -3.60 13.14
C GLY A 153 7.52 -3.94 11.95
N LEU A 154 7.49 -3.11 10.91
CA LEU A 154 8.32 -3.16 9.70
C LEU A 154 9.01 -1.81 9.52
N LYS A 155 10.17 -1.82 8.86
CA LYS A 155 10.87 -0.59 8.51
C LYS A 155 10.47 -0.11 7.12
N VAL A 156 10.23 1.19 6.96
CA VAL A 156 10.01 1.82 5.65
C VAL A 156 11.28 1.64 4.81
N THR A 157 11.11 1.07 3.62
CA THR A 157 12.19 0.83 2.66
C THR A 157 12.29 1.91 1.59
N GLY A 158 11.26 2.74 1.47
CA GLY A 158 11.26 3.83 0.51
C GLY A 158 10.01 4.72 0.61
N PHE A 159 10.16 5.94 0.12
CA PHE A 159 9.06 6.90 0.01
C PHE A 159 8.53 6.98 -1.42
N ILE A 160 7.24 7.19 -1.53
CA ILE A 160 6.56 7.46 -2.79
C ILE A 160 6.03 8.89 -2.74
N ASN A 161 6.61 9.77 -3.54
CA ASN A 161 6.12 11.13 -3.69
C ASN A 161 4.81 11.13 -4.49
N ASN A 162 3.71 11.34 -3.81
CA ASN A 162 2.39 11.55 -4.39
C ASN A 162 1.84 12.94 -4.05
N THR A 163 2.74 13.94 -4.05
CA THR A 163 2.38 15.33 -3.75
C THR A 163 1.53 15.92 -4.86
N ASN A 164 0.28 16.20 -4.53
CA ASN A 164 -0.71 16.64 -5.51
C ASN A 164 -1.79 17.52 -4.88
N LEU A 165 -2.44 18.32 -5.73
CA LEU A 165 -3.63 19.13 -5.45
C LEU A 165 -4.83 18.66 -6.29
N VAL A 166 -4.90 17.36 -6.57
CA VAL A 166 -5.94 16.74 -7.40
C VAL A 166 -6.00 17.38 -8.79
N ARG A 167 -7.03 18.16 -9.11
CA ARG A 167 -7.20 18.80 -10.42
C ARG A 167 -6.24 19.96 -10.68
N GLU A 168 -5.73 20.59 -9.62
CA GLU A 168 -4.82 21.72 -9.69
C GLU A 168 -3.34 21.31 -9.66
N THR A 169 -3.06 20.01 -9.75
CA THR A 169 -1.70 19.49 -9.71
C THR A 169 -0.91 19.91 -10.93
N THR A 170 0.28 20.46 -10.67
CA THR A 170 1.28 20.82 -11.67
C THR A 170 2.59 20.07 -11.42
N ALA A 171 3.52 20.13 -12.37
CA ALA A 171 4.87 19.59 -12.16
C ALA A 171 5.57 20.19 -10.94
N ALA A 172 5.30 21.48 -10.63
CA ALA A 172 5.85 22.14 -9.45
C ALA A 172 5.42 21.47 -8.14
N CYS A 173 4.21 20.88 -8.08
CA CYS A 173 3.76 20.14 -6.90
C CYS A 173 4.64 18.90 -6.64
N SER A 174 4.94 18.14 -7.67
CA SER A 174 5.82 16.96 -7.56
C SER A 174 7.25 17.34 -7.17
N LEU A 175 7.77 18.42 -7.77
CA LEU A 175 9.10 18.93 -7.42
C LEU A 175 9.18 19.39 -5.97
N HIS A 176 8.15 20.10 -5.48
CA HIS A 176 8.06 20.47 -4.06
C HIS A 176 8.08 19.26 -3.14
N GLY A 177 7.31 18.20 -3.46
CA GLY A 177 7.33 16.96 -2.68
C GLY A 177 8.70 16.27 -2.70
N ASP A 178 9.41 16.30 -3.82
CA ASP A 178 10.77 15.78 -3.92
C ASP A 178 11.77 16.57 -3.07
N GLU A 179 11.62 17.90 -2.99
CA GLU A 179 12.45 18.74 -2.12
C GLU A 179 12.25 18.38 -0.65
N VAL A 180 10.99 18.30 -0.21
CA VAL A 180 10.67 17.92 1.18
C VAL A 180 11.18 16.51 1.52
N LEU A 181 11.02 15.52 0.61
CA LEU A 181 11.45 14.15 0.85
C LEU A 181 12.96 13.94 0.82
N LYS A 182 13.74 14.84 0.22
CA LYS A 182 15.21 14.79 0.25
C LYS A 182 15.79 15.17 1.60
N GLU A 183 15.01 15.83 2.45
CA GLU A 183 15.41 16.24 3.78
C GLU A 183 15.05 15.18 4.85
N VAL A 184 14.31 14.14 4.49
CA VAL A 184 13.95 12.98 5.33
C VAL A 184 15.02 11.88 5.22
#